data_6ee2e3ebbe55eb58d3eb4e3d5c3eec75
#
_entry.id   6ee2e3ebbe55eb58d3eb4e3d5c3eec75
#
_cell.length_a   1.000
_cell.length_b   1.000
_cell.length_c   1.000
_cell.angle_alpha   90.00
_cell.angle_beta   90.00
_cell.angle_gamma   90.00
#
_symmetry.space_group_name_H-M   'P 1'
#
loop_
_entity.id
_entity.type
_entity.pdbx_description
1 polymer ?
#
loop_
_entity_poly.entity_id
_entity_poly.type
_entity_poly.pdbx_seq_one_letter_code
_entity_poly.pdbx_strand_id
1 'polypeptide(L)'
;MTEKVKEYIASLRGKKIAFVGMGVANAPSALFLARHGLQVYACDSRDESYIGKKTCEELRACGVQFSLGKDYLRILPEMDIVFRSNGILPFQNPWIGECIERGQTVTSEMEEFFRYCPAKIIGITGSNGKTTTTTLIYEMLKKAGHSAVIGGNLGKAMLPYLEDLTPSDYAVCELSSFQLLTMGNLVHQPDIAVVTNIEST
;
A
#
# COMPACT_ATOMS: atom_id res chain seq x y z
N MET A 1 15.80 6.42 6.70
CA MET A 1 15.47 6.12 5.27
C MET A 1 16.72 5.65 4.53
N THR A 2 16.71 4.46 3.92
CA THR A 2 17.80 3.90 3.11
C THR A 2 17.93 4.60 1.76
N GLU A 3 19.06 4.42 1.06
CA GLU A 3 19.27 5.02 -0.26
C GLU A 3 18.23 4.56 -1.28
N LYS A 4 17.93 3.27 -1.31
CA LYS A 4 16.86 2.69 -2.14
C LYS A 4 15.50 3.38 -1.96
N VAL A 5 15.14 3.74 -0.74
CA VAL A 5 13.86 4.43 -0.44
C VAL A 5 13.94 5.91 -0.85
N LYS A 6 15.09 6.57 -0.69
CA LYS A 6 15.30 7.94 -1.17
C LYS A 6 15.19 8.01 -2.70
N GLU A 7 15.78 7.06 -3.41
CA GLU A 7 15.68 6.95 -4.87
C GLU A 7 14.23 6.73 -5.31
N TYR A 8 13.47 5.88 -4.59
CA TYR A 8 12.05 5.71 -4.83
C TYR A 8 11.28 7.03 -4.71
N ILE A 9 11.42 7.73 -3.60
CA ILE A 9 10.77 9.04 -3.41
C ILE A 9 11.20 10.03 -4.48
N ALA A 10 12.48 10.07 -4.83
CA ALA A 10 12.99 10.94 -5.88
C ALA A 10 12.38 10.62 -7.25
N SER A 11 12.16 9.34 -7.58
CA SER A 11 11.55 8.90 -8.83
C SER A 11 10.08 9.32 -9.00
N LEU A 12 9.42 9.64 -7.89
CA LEU A 12 8.03 10.11 -7.86
C LEU A 12 7.90 11.64 -8.01
N ARG A 13 8.98 12.38 -7.93
CA ARG A 13 8.95 13.85 -8.05
C ARG A 13 8.44 14.30 -9.41
N GLY A 14 7.60 15.33 -9.40
CA GLY A 14 6.98 15.88 -10.61
C GLY A 14 5.85 15.04 -11.18
N LYS A 15 5.53 13.88 -10.57
CA LYS A 15 4.43 13.02 -10.98
C LYS A 15 3.17 13.31 -10.18
N LYS A 16 2.02 13.23 -10.83
CA LYS A 16 0.69 13.28 -10.21
C LYS A 16 0.30 11.88 -9.74
N ILE A 17 0.08 11.72 -8.45
CA ILE A 17 -0.15 10.42 -7.82
C ILE A 17 -1.56 10.37 -7.23
N ALA A 18 -2.43 9.50 -7.74
CA ALA A 18 -3.76 9.28 -7.19
C ALA A 18 -3.78 8.05 -6.27
N PHE A 19 -4.44 8.20 -5.12
CA PHE A 19 -4.82 7.09 -4.26
C PHE A 19 -6.31 6.85 -4.40
N VAL A 20 -6.71 5.70 -4.93
CA VAL A 20 -8.11 5.33 -5.20
C VAL A 20 -8.62 4.41 -4.09
N GLY A 21 -9.60 4.90 -3.32
CA GLY A 21 -10.11 4.27 -2.11
C GLY A 21 -9.27 4.63 -0.89
N MET A 22 -9.73 5.62 -0.13
CA MET A 22 -9.02 6.18 1.05
C MET A 22 -9.31 5.39 2.33
N GLY A 23 -9.05 4.08 2.26
CA GLY A 23 -9.15 3.19 3.43
C GLY A 23 -7.88 3.18 4.29
N VAL A 24 -7.83 2.18 5.19
CA VAL A 24 -6.81 2.03 6.24
C VAL A 24 -5.37 1.90 5.73
N ALA A 25 -5.17 1.46 4.50
CA ALA A 25 -3.85 1.36 3.88
C ALA A 25 -3.49 2.62 3.08
N ASN A 26 -4.42 3.10 2.23
CA ASN A 26 -4.13 4.18 1.31
C ASN A 26 -4.04 5.56 1.99
N ALA A 27 -4.86 5.85 3.01
CA ALA A 27 -4.82 7.15 3.66
C ALA A 27 -3.46 7.44 4.36
N PRO A 28 -2.89 6.53 5.17
CA PRO A 28 -1.54 6.73 5.72
C PRO A 28 -0.45 6.76 4.64
N SER A 29 -0.58 5.98 3.57
CA SER A 29 0.39 5.94 2.48
C SER A 29 0.37 7.22 1.65
N ALA A 30 -0.80 7.78 1.39
CA ALA A 30 -0.98 9.10 0.76
C ALA A 30 -0.34 10.20 1.60
N LEU A 31 -0.56 10.17 2.92
CA LEU A 31 0.04 11.11 3.86
C LEU A 31 1.58 11.00 3.89
N PHE A 32 2.11 9.76 3.89
CA PHE A 32 3.55 9.50 3.81
C PHE A 32 4.17 10.16 2.57
N LEU A 33 3.62 9.91 1.37
CA LEU A 33 4.14 10.51 0.15
C LEU A 33 3.97 12.03 0.13
N ALA A 34 2.85 12.56 0.62
CA ALA A 34 2.61 14.00 0.67
C ALA A 34 3.59 14.72 1.62
N ARG A 35 3.96 14.11 2.75
CA ARG A 35 4.99 14.64 3.68
C ARG A 35 6.38 14.75 3.04
N HIS A 36 6.64 13.95 2.01
CA HIS A 36 7.86 14.06 1.20
C HIS A 36 7.76 15.08 0.04
N GLY A 37 6.69 15.90 0.03
CA GLY A 37 6.49 16.98 -0.95
C GLY A 37 6.04 16.49 -2.33
N LEU A 38 5.45 15.29 -2.42
CA LEU A 38 4.93 14.74 -3.65
C LEU A 38 3.49 15.23 -3.93
N GLN A 39 3.13 15.32 -5.19
CA GLN A 39 1.81 15.77 -5.63
C GLN A 39 0.79 14.63 -5.54
N VAL A 40 -0.01 14.61 -4.47
CA VAL A 40 -0.92 13.53 -4.13
C VAL A 40 -2.38 13.93 -4.24
N TYR A 41 -3.19 13.03 -4.76
CA TYR A 41 -4.64 13.16 -4.93
C TYR A 41 -5.33 12.01 -4.19
N ALA A 42 -6.26 12.35 -3.30
CA ALA A 42 -7.08 11.40 -2.54
C ALA A 42 -8.42 11.22 -3.24
N CYS A 43 -8.69 10.04 -3.77
CA CYS A 43 -9.88 9.71 -4.55
C CYS A 43 -10.74 8.68 -3.81
N ASP A 44 -12.01 9.01 -3.47
CA ASP A 44 -12.94 8.05 -2.87
C ASP A 44 -14.38 8.33 -3.31
N SER A 45 -15.16 7.27 -3.50
CA SER A 45 -16.60 7.38 -3.82
C SER A 45 -17.42 7.96 -2.67
N ARG A 46 -16.88 7.94 -1.46
CA ARG A 46 -17.48 8.46 -0.24
C ARG A 46 -16.93 9.84 0.08
N ASP A 47 -17.57 10.51 1.01
CA ASP A 47 -17.18 11.84 1.47
C ASP A 47 -16.11 11.79 2.58
N GLU A 48 -15.73 12.95 3.06
CA GLU A 48 -14.71 13.10 4.11
C GLU A 48 -15.09 12.47 5.46
N SER A 49 -16.39 12.32 5.73
CA SER A 49 -16.85 11.71 6.97
C SER A 49 -16.40 10.26 7.10
N TYR A 50 -16.28 9.57 5.96
CA TYR A 50 -15.73 8.21 5.89
C TYR A 50 -14.22 8.17 6.13
N ILE A 51 -13.46 9.07 5.53
CA ILE A 51 -12.00 9.15 5.68
C ILE A 51 -11.65 9.55 7.12
N GLY A 52 -12.49 10.35 7.75
CA GLY A 52 -12.33 10.88 9.09
C GLY A 52 -11.71 12.28 9.09
N LYS A 53 -12.32 13.18 9.88
CA LYS A 53 -12.00 14.60 9.93
C LYS A 53 -10.51 14.87 10.16
N LYS A 54 -9.93 14.22 11.18
CA LYS A 54 -8.51 14.38 11.53
C LYS A 54 -7.59 14.00 10.36
N THR A 55 -7.83 12.85 9.73
CA THR A 55 -7.06 12.39 8.58
C THR A 55 -7.15 13.35 7.40
N CYS A 56 -8.35 13.88 7.11
CA CYS A 56 -8.53 14.89 6.05
C CYS A 56 -7.79 16.20 6.35
N GLU A 57 -7.80 16.65 7.60
CA GLU A 57 -7.05 17.84 8.04
C GLU A 57 -5.53 17.64 7.86
N GLU A 58 -4.99 16.49 8.26
CA GLU A 58 -3.58 16.15 8.08
C GLU A 58 -3.18 16.06 6.60
N LEU A 59 -4.00 15.41 5.77
CA LEU A 59 -3.78 15.32 4.33
C LEU A 59 -3.78 16.70 3.67
N ARG A 60 -4.73 17.56 4.00
CA ARG A 60 -4.79 18.95 3.48
C ARG A 60 -3.59 19.78 3.90
N ALA A 61 -3.16 19.66 5.16
CA ALA A 61 -1.98 20.37 5.65
C ALA A 61 -0.71 19.99 4.87
N CYS A 62 -0.67 18.79 4.29
CA CYS A 62 0.40 18.33 3.41
C CYS A 62 0.15 18.61 1.91
N GLY A 63 -0.90 19.37 1.56
CA GLY A 63 -1.20 19.77 0.18
C GLY A 63 -1.90 18.71 -0.67
N VAL A 64 -2.46 17.65 -0.05
CA VAL A 64 -3.23 16.62 -0.77
C VAL A 64 -4.52 17.22 -1.33
N GLN A 65 -4.78 16.98 -2.60
CA GLN A 65 -6.02 17.37 -3.27
C GLN A 65 -7.05 16.24 -3.19
N PHE A 66 -8.34 16.59 -3.10
CA PHE A 66 -9.41 15.61 -2.91
C PHE A 66 -10.30 15.54 -4.15
N SER A 67 -10.58 14.32 -4.59
CA SER A 67 -11.62 14.00 -5.59
C SER A 67 -12.58 12.98 -4.96
N LEU A 68 -13.73 13.46 -4.46
CA LEU A 68 -14.65 12.66 -3.66
C LEU A 68 -16.04 12.57 -4.30
N GLY A 69 -16.80 11.55 -3.89
CA GLY A 69 -18.18 11.35 -4.31
C GLY A 69 -18.31 10.69 -5.68
N LYS A 70 -19.43 10.89 -6.35
CA LYS A 70 -19.85 10.15 -7.55
C LYS A 70 -18.82 10.16 -8.68
N ASP A 71 -18.13 11.27 -8.88
CA ASP A 71 -17.24 11.51 -10.04
C ASP A 71 -15.76 11.40 -9.67
N TYR A 72 -15.42 10.78 -8.55
CA TYR A 72 -14.09 10.74 -7.96
C TYR A 72 -12.99 10.15 -8.86
N LEU A 73 -13.34 9.37 -9.86
CA LEU A 73 -12.40 8.78 -10.82
C LEU A 73 -12.15 9.64 -12.07
N ARG A 74 -12.90 10.72 -12.29
CA ARG A 74 -12.76 11.58 -13.50
C ARG A 74 -11.39 12.21 -13.64
N ILE A 75 -10.66 12.34 -12.55
CA ILE A 75 -9.32 12.92 -12.54
C ILE A 75 -8.23 11.93 -12.99
N LEU A 76 -8.49 10.61 -12.99
CA LEU A 76 -7.49 9.57 -13.28
C LEU A 76 -6.78 9.73 -14.63
N PRO A 77 -7.41 10.18 -15.72
CA PRO A 77 -6.71 10.43 -16.99
C PRO A 77 -5.55 11.40 -16.91
N GLU A 78 -5.53 12.28 -15.90
CA GLU A 78 -4.45 13.26 -15.69
C GLU A 78 -3.34 12.77 -14.77
N MET A 79 -3.47 11.58 -14.20
CA MET A 79 -2.51 11.03 -13.24
C MET A 79 -1.41 10.24 -13.93
N ASP A 80 -0.22 10.28 -13.38
CA ASP A 80 0.91 9.45 -13.84
C ASP A 80 0.92 8.10 -13.14
N ILE A 81 0.53 8.08 -11.86
CA ILE A 81 0.55 6.89 -11.01
C ILE A 81 -0.77 6.78 -10.27
N VAL A 82 -1.34 5.58 -10.26
CA VAL A 82 -2.59 5.27 -9.58
C VAL A 82 -2.37 4.16 -8.56
N PHE A 83 -2.43 4.51 -7.29
CA PHE A 83 -2.46 3.56 -6.17
C PHE A 83 -3.91 3.13 -5.95
N ARG A 84 -4.24 1.91 -6.31
CA ARG A 84 -5.55 1.33 -6.04
C ARG A 84 -5.62 0.68 -4.67
N SER A 85 -6.76 0.70 -4.01
CA SER A 85 -7.00 -0.14 -2.84
C SER A 85 -7.12 -1.62 -3.25
N ASN A 86 -6.84 -2.53 -2.31
CA ASN A 86 -6.80 -3.98 -2.58
C ASN A 86 -8.13 -4.55 -3.10
N GLY A 87 -9.27 -3.93 -2.75
CA GLY A 87 -10.60 -4.32 -3.23
C GLY A 87 -10.94 -3.82 -4.64
N ILE A 88 -10.10 -2.98 -5.24
CA ILE A 88 -10.31 -2.46 -6.59
C ILE A 88 -9.40 -3.23 -7.55
N LEU A 89 -9.96 -4.24 -8.21
CA LEU A 89 -9.21 -5.06 -9.17
C LEU A 89 -9.24 -4.43 -10.56
N PRO A 90 -8.11 -4.34 -11.27
CA PRO A 90 -8.02 -3.69 -12.59
C PRO A 90 -9.00 -4.26 -13.62
N PHE A 91 -9.19 -5.58 -13.63
CA PHE A 91 -10.08 -6.27 -14.57
C PHE A 91 -11.57 -6.15 -14.21
N GLN A 92 -11.92 -5.61 -13.05
CA GLN A 92 -13.30 -5.37 -12.60
C GLN A 92 -13.69 -3.89 -12.59
N ASN A 93 -12.73 -2.99 -12.75
CA ASN A 93 -12.98 -1.55 -12.74
C ASN A 93 -12.53 -0.93 -14.08
N PRO A 94 -13.47 -0.50 -14.94
CA PRO A 94 -13.14 0.04 -16.26
C PRO A 94 -12.19 1.24 -16.21
N TRP A 95 -12.35 2.15 -15.24
CA TRP A 95 -11.47 3.32 -15.08
C TRP A 95 -10.02 2.92 -14.81
N ILE A 96 -9.81 1.89 -13.98
CA ILE A 96 -8.46 1.39 -13.69
C ILE A 96 -7.91 0.64 -14.92
N GLY A 97 -8.74 -0.13 -15.62
CA GLY A 97 -8.37 -0.77 -16.89
C GLY A 97 -7.90 0.26 -17.92
N GLU A 98 -8.66 1.34 -18.12
CA GLU A 98 -8.28 2.44 -19.01
C GLU A 98 -6.96 3.13 -18.62
N CYS A 99 -6.66 3.26 -17.33
CA CYS A 99 -5.36 3.78 -16.88
C CYS A 99 -4.21 2.91 -17.38
N ILE A 100 -4.36 1.58 -17.30
CA ILE A 100 -3.36 0.62 -17.81
C ILE A 100 -3.21 0.73 -19.34
N GLU A 101 -4.32 0.80 -20.06
CA GLU A 101 -4.32 0.94 -21.53
C GLU A 101 -3.65 2.24 -22.00
N ARG A 102 -3.74 3.31 -21.22
CA ARG A 102 -3.06 4.58 -21.46
C ARG A 102 -1.57 4.57 -21.08
N GLY A 103 -1.06 3.47 -20.54
CA GLY A 103 0.34 3.34 -20.09
C GLY A 103 0.64 4.01 -18.76
N GLN A 104 -0.38 4.38 -17.97
CA GLN A 104 -0.21 4.90 -16.63
C GLN A 104 0.26 3.79 -15.69
N THR A 105 1.06 4.12 -14.69
CA THR A 105 1.47 3.15 -13.67
C THR A 105 0.32 2.89 -12.71
N VAL A 106 -0.24 1.68 -12.73
CA VAL A 106 -1.23 1.23 -11.75
C VAL A 106 -0.55 0.28 -10.78
N THR A 107 -0.64 0.57 -9.49
CA THR A 107 0.02 -0.16 -8.41
C THR A 107 -0.86 -0.19 -7.16
N SER A 108 -0.37 -0.79 -6.10
CA SER A 108 -0.96 -0.74 -4.76
C SER A 108 0.10 -0.41 -3.72
N GLU A 109 -0.35 -0.03 -2.55
CA GLU A 109 0.50 0.24 -1.38
C GLU A 109 1.43 -0.95 -1.09
N MET A 110 0.89 -2.16 -1.11
CA MET A 110 1.65 -3.37 -0.81
C MET A 110 2.64 -3.73 -1.93
N GLU A 111 2.28 -3.52 -3.20
CA GLU A 111 3.19 -3.73 -4.33
C GLU A 111 4.42 -2.81 -4.24
N GLU A 112 4.21 -1.53 -3.94
CA GLU A 112 5.30 -0.56 -3.78
C GLU A 112 6.12 -0.86 -2.51
N PHE A 113 5.47 -1.26 -1.41
CA PHE A 113 6.18 -1.69 -0.21
C PHE A 113 7.11 -2.87 -0.51
N PHE A 114 6.63 -3.94 -1.14
CA PHE A 114 7.47 -5.10 -1.48
C PHE A 114 8.63 -4.73 -2.40
N ARG A 115 8.39 -3.84 -3.37
CA ARG A 115 9.41 -3.40 -4.34
C ARG A 115 10.55 -2.64 -3.67
N TYR A 116 10.25 -1.82 -2.65
CA TYR A 116 11.21 -0.88 -2.07
C TYR A 116 11.62 -1.19 -0.64
N CYS A 117 10.99 -2.16 0.03
CA CYS A 117 11.34 -2.56 1.39
C CYS A 117 12.81 -2.98 1.47
N PRO A 118 13.60 -2.38 2.37
CA PRO A 118 14.97 -2.78 2.60
C PRO A 118 15.10 -3.96 3.57
N ALA A 119 14.06 -4.20 4.39
CA ALA A 119 14.04 -5.22 5.43
C ALA A 119 13.71 -6.61 4.85
N LYS A 120 13.98 -7.64 5.62
CA LYS A 120 13.57 -9.02 5.29
C LYS A 120 12.06 -9.15 5.39
N ILE A 121 11.41 -9.55 4.30
CA ILE A 121 9.96 -9.69 4.23
C ILE A 121 9.56 -11.13 4.55
N ILE A 122 8.64 -11.28 5.52
CA ILE A 122 7.96 -12.53 5.81
C ILE A 122 6.52 -12.36 5.38
N GLY A 123 6.11 -13.03 4.30
CA GLY A 123 4.77 -12.97 3.75
C GLY A 123 3.91 -14.14 4.21
N ILE A 124 2.74 -13.88 4.79
CA ILE A 124 1.84 -14.89 5.32
C ILE A 124 0.48 -14.81 4.59
N THR A 125 0.05 -15.93 4.02
CA THR A 125 -1.24 -16.06 3.36
C THR A 125 -1.94 -17.38 3.72
N GLY A 126 -3.14 -17.60 3.21
CA GLY A 126 -3.95 -18.80 3.38
C GLY A 126 -5.43 -18.49 3.59
N SER A 127 -6.27 -19.51 3.63
CA SER A 127 -7.71 -19.35 3.88
C SER A 127 -7.97 -18.92 5.31
N ASN A 128 -7.45 -19.66 6.29
CA ASN A 128 -7.61 -19.41 7.73
C ASN A 128 -6.25 -19.30 8.44
N GLY A 129 -6.24 -18.67 9.62
CA GLY A 129 -5.07 -18.60 10.50
C GLY A 129 -4.01 -17.56 10.12
N LYS A 130 -4.19 -16.79 9.04
CA LYS A 130 -3.26 -15.74 8.61
C LYS A 130 -2.90 -14.78 9.75
N THR A 131 -3.90 -14.13 10.32
CA THR A 131 -3.73 -13.11 11.37
C THR A 131 -3.02 -13.66 12.61
N THR A 132 -3.42 -14.86 13.06
CA THR A 132 -2.80 -15.51 14.22
C THR A 132 -1.33 -15.83 13.93
N THR A 133 -1.02 -16.41 12.77
CA THR A 133 0.34 -16.77 12.38
C THR A 133 1.21 -15.51 12.21
N THR A 134 0.69 -14.48 11.55
CA THR A 134 1.39 -13.20 11.36
C THR A 134 1.73 -12.54 12.69
N THR A 135 0.77 -12.49 13.59
CA THR A 135 0.96 -11.92 14.94
C THR A 135 1.96 -12.74 15.75
N LEU A 136 1.86 -14.06 15.71
CA LEU A 136 2.76 -14.94 16.44
C LEU A 136 4.22 -14.79 15.96
N ILE A 137 4.45 -14.79 14.66
CA ILE A 137 5.79 -14.58 14.08
C ILE A 137 6.35 -13.21 14.51
N TYR A 138 5.56 -12.17 14.42
CA TYR A 138 5.97 -10.82 14.85
C TYR A 138 6.37 -10.80 16.34
N GLU A 139 5.54 -11.37 17.22
CA GLU A 139 5.82 -11.42 18.66
C GLU A 139 7.06 -12.25 18.98
N MET A 140 7.28 -13.36 18.28
CA MET A 140 8.49 -14.19 18.43
C MET A 140 9.74 -13.40 18.05
N LEU A 141 9.74 -12.69 16.93
CA LEU A 141 10.84 -11.83 16.50
C LEU A 141 11.15 -10.74 17.55
N LYS A 142 10.11 -10.07 18.04
CA LYS A 142 10.25 -9.04 19.09
C LYS A 142 10.85 -9.61 20.37
N LYS A 143 10.39 -10.77 20.83
CA LYS A 143 10.92 -11.44 22.02
C LYS A 143 12.37 -11.93 21.84
N ALA A 144 12.74 -12.28 20.61
CA ALA A 144 14.12 -12.63 20.27
C ALA A 144 15.05 -11.42 20.13
N GLY A 145 14.55 -10.19 20.35
CA GLY A 145 15.32 -8.95 20.29
C GLY A 145 15.47 -8.36 18.88
N HIS A 146 14.76 -8.87 17.89
CA HIS A 146 14.78 -8.30 16.55
C HIS A 146 13.86 -7.09 16.42
N SER A 147 14.28 -6.11 15.63
CA SER A 147 13.41 -5.05 15.16
C SER A 147 12.47 -5.59 14.07
N ALA A 148 11.17 -5.40 14.24
CA ALA A 148 10.17 -5.89 13.30
C ALA A 148 8.96 -4.95 13.22
N VAL A 149 8.35 -4.87 12.04
CA VAL A 149 7.06 -4.23 11.79
C VAL A 149 6.04 -5.27 11.35
N ILE A 150 4.76 -4.99 11.56
CA ILE A 150 3.65 -5.87 11.20
C ILE A 150 2.54 -5.09 10.50
N GLY A 151 1.96 -5.63 9.44
CA GLY A 151 0.84 -5.00 8.74
C GLY A 151 0.35 -5.76 7.50
N GLY A 152 -0.11 -5.01 6.50
CA GLY A 152 -0.75 -5.56 5.31
C GLY A 152 -2.26 -5.72 5.49
N ASN A 153 -2.80 -6.87 5.17
CA ASN A 153 -4.25 -7.16 5.29
C ASN A 153 -4.79 -7.10 6.73
N LEU A 154 -3.92 -6.92 7.72
CA LEU A 154 -4.27 -6.64 9.12
C LEU A 154 -4.85 -5.23 9.36
N GLY A 155 -5.02 -4.42 8.31
CA GLY A 155 -5.51 -3.06 8.45
C GLY A 155 -4.46 -2.04 8.89
N LYS A 156 -3.18 -2.32 8.64
CA LYS A 156 -2.07 -1.38 8.85
C LYS A 156 -1.31 -1.19 7.54
N ALA A 157 -1.17 0.05 7.12
CA ALA A 157 -0.35 0.41 5.96
C ALA A 157 1.12 0.05 6.21
N MET A 158 1.78 -0.49 5.20
CA MET A 158 3.19 -0.86 5.25
C MET A 158 4.10 0.21 4.63
N LEU A 159 3.63 0.93 3.62
CA LEU A 159 4.44 1.91 2.89
C LEU A 159 5.08 2.99 3.79
N PRO A 160 4.41 3.53 4.82
CA PRO A 160 5.05 4.50 5.74
C PRO A 160 6.24 3.94 6.50
N TYR A 161 6.31 2.63 6.74
CA TYR A 161 7.46 2.03 7.44
C TYR A 161 8.75 2.05 6.62
N LEU A 162 8.69 2.30 5.30
CA LEU A 162 9.89 2.48 4.48
C LEU A 162 10.80 3.59 5.00
N GLU A 163 10.26 4.56 5.75
CA GLU A 163 11.04 5.67 6.31
C GLU A 163 12.11 5.17 7.29
N ASP A 164 11.77 4.21 8.14
CA ASP A 164 12.59 3.78 9.28
C ASP A 164 13.25 2.41 9.11
N LEU A 165 12.71 1.57 8.21
CA LEU A 165 13.21 0.22 8.00
C LEU A 165 14.62 0.18 7.44
N THR A 166 15.40 -0.78 7.93
CA THR A 166 16.78 -1.07 7.52
C THR A 166 16.92 -2.54 7.08
N PRO A 167 18.03 -2.94 6.42
CA PRO A 167 18.26 -4.34 6.05
C PRO A 167 18.36 -5.34 7.21
N SER A 168 18.55 -4.86 8.45
CA SER A 168 18.60 -5.70 9.65
C SER A 168 17.23 -5.99 10.27
N ASP A 169 16.18 -5.30 9.79
CA ASP A 169 14.83 -5.40 10.33
C ASP A 169 14.01 -6.49 9.62
N TYR A 170 12.83 -6.76 10.17
CA TYR A 170 11.85 -7.67 9.58
C TYR A 170 10.53 -6.96 9.32
N ALA A 171 9.91 -7.27 8.19
CA ALA A 171 8.56 -6.85 7.84
C ALA A 171 7.65 -8.08 7.74
N VAL A 172 6.75 -8.23 8.71
CA VAL A 172 5.81 -9.36 8.78
C VAL A 172 4.49 -8.95 8.16
N CYS A 173 4.19 -9.46 6.96
CA CYS A 173 3.11 -9.01 6.11
C CYS A 173 2.02 -10.07 5.98
N GLU A 174 0.81 -9.77 6.47
CA GLU A 174 -0.37 -10.56 6.10
C GLU A 174 -0.81 -10.21 4.69
N LEU A 175 -1.01 -11.22 3.84
CA LEU A 175 -1.40 -11.06 2.44
C LEU A 175 -2.73 -11.75 2.16
N SER A 176 -3.67 -11.00 1.58
CA SER A 176 -4.92 -11.56 1.07
C SER A 176 -4.76 -12.13 -0.33
N SER A 177 -5.68 -13.00 -0.76
CA SER A 177 -5.73 -13.52 -2.12
C SER A 177 -5.84 -12.40 -3.17
N PHE A 178 -6.59 -11.33 -2.88
CA PHE A 178 -6.71 -10.17 -3.78
C PHE A 178 -5.39 -9.41 -3.96
N GLN A 179 -4.58 -9.29 -2.89
CA GLN A 179 -3.25 -8.71 -3.00
C GLN A 179 -2.34 -9.61 -3.84
N LEU A 180 -2.30 -10.91 -3.55
CA LEU A 180 -1.48 -11.87 -4.28
C LEU A 180 -1.82 -11.93 -5.77
N LEU A 181 -3.09 -11.80 -6.13
CA LEU A 181 -3.55 -11.84 -7.53
C LEU A 181 -2.87 -10.77 -8.40
N THR A 182 -2.58 -9.60 -7.84
CA THR A 182 -1.96 -8.49 -8.56
C THR A 182 -0.46 -8.37 -8.33
N MET A 183 0.05 -8.99 -7.27
CA MET A 183 1.49 -9.02 -6.96
C MET A 183 2.27 -10.07 -7.76
N GLY A 184 1.60 -10.92 -8.54
CA GLY A 184 2.23 -12.05 -9.24
C GLY A 184 3.35 -11.71 -10.22
N ASN A 185 3.42 -10.46 -10.68
CA ASN A 185 4.45 -9.95 -11.59
C ASN A 185 5.53 -9.10 -10.87
N LEU A 186 5.53 -9.09 -9.53
CA LEU A 186 6.54 -8.34 -8.79
C LEU A 186 7.91 -9.02 -8.89
N VAL A 187 8.93 -8.20 -9.09
CA VAL A 187 10.33 -8.64 -9.12
C VAL A 187 10.81 -9.08 -7.73
N HIS A 188 10.18 -8.56 -6.66
CA HIS A 188 10.53 -8.88 -5.27
C HIS A 188 9.51 -9.82 -4.64
N GLN A 189 9.99 -11.01 -4.31
CA GLN A 189 9.27 -12.00 -3.51
C GLN A 189 9.60 -11.80 -2.03
N PRO A 190 8.77 -12.32 -1.10
CA PRO A 190 9.15 -12.35 0.30
C PRO A 190 10.36 -13.26 0.51
N ASP A 191 11.24 -12.91 1.45
CA ASP A 191 12.38 -13.76 1.84
C ASP A 191 11.91 -15.08 2.46
N ILE A 192 10.79 -15.03 3.18
CA ILE A 192 10.11 -16.19 3.76
C ILE A 192 8.63 -16.11 3.41
N ALA A 193 8.09 -17.18 2.82
CA ALA A 193 6.67 -17.31 2.52
C ALA A 193 6.02 -18.41 3.39
N VAL A 194 4.89 -18.08 3.98
CA VAL A 194 4.08 -19.01 4.80
C VAL A 194 2.68 -19.10 4.21
N VAL A 195 2.27 -20.32 3.86
CA VAL A 195 0.89 -20.63 3.49
C VAL A 195 0.29 -21.45 4.63
N THR A 196 -0.67 -20.91 5.36
CA THR A 196 -1.26 -21.60 6.54
C THR A 196 -2.10 -22.79 6.13
N ASN A 197 -3.00 -22.59 5.19
CA ASN A 197 -3.85 -23.62 4.57
C ASN A 197 -4.51 -23.07 3.31
N ILE A 198 -5.01 -23.98 2.47
CA ILE A 198 -5.82 -23.67 1.29
C ILE A 198 -7.09 -24.50 1.38
N GLU A 199 -8.24 -23.83 1.48
CA GLU A 199 -9.55 -24.46 1.47
C GLU A 199 -10.27 -24.10 0.17
N SER A 200 -10.96 -25.08 -0.44
CA SER A 200 -11.89 -24.84 -1.55
C SER A 200 -13.13 -24.12 -1.01
N THR A 201 -13.47 -22.98 -1.57
CA THR A 201 -14.74 -22.27 -1.34
C THR A 201 -15.79 -22.75 -2.32
#